data_7be4b759ed31e4cd9b75aeffaa654e60
#
_entry.id   7be4b759ed31e4cd9b75aeffaa654e60
#
_cell.length_a   1.000
_cell.length_b   1.000
_cell.length_c   1.000
_cell.angle_alpha   90.00
_cell.angle_beta   90.00
_cell.angle_gamma   90.00
#
_symmetry.space_group_name_H-M   'P 1'
#
loop_
_entity.id
_entity.type
_entity.pdbx_description
1 polymer ?
#
loop_
_entity_poly.entity_id
_entity_poly.type
_entity_poly.pdbx_seq_one_letter_code
_entity_poly.pdbx_strand_id
1 'polypeptide(L)'
;MAIKQYRVDGRMLHGQSTQYGRLFSIDEYIVVNEAASKDEMQITLMELVVPMATVRAMSPKDAVEAIKNNDFEGNSTMVVFKEIEDAVEALELGLKMDAIQIGGMFEQKGRGRKQYDVALFADDSDCVAFRKLEDAGIDLTFQVVPDYKEKKLSNMIKY
;
A
#
# COMPACT_ATOMS: atom_id res chain seq x y z
N MET A 1 17.57 -6.89 -0.07
CA MET A 1 16.34 -6.77 0.71
C MET A 1 15.17 -7.38 -0.03
N ALA A 2 14.33 -8.12 0.69
CA ALA A 2 13.16 -8.78 0.10
C ALA A 2 12.13 -7.76 -0.40
N ILE A 3 11.90 -6.66 0.34
CA ILE A 3 10.85 -5.68 0.01
C ILE A 3 11.27 -4.79 -1.15
N LYS A 4 10.50 -4.82 -2.22
CA LYS A 4 10.74 -4.03 -3.43
C LYS A 4 9.96 -2.72 -3.45
N GLN A 5 8.79 -2.68 -2.82
CA GLN A 5 7.96 -1.48 -2.80
C GLN A 5 6.99 -1.52 -1.64
N TYR A 6 6.76 -0.35 -1.04
CA TYR A 6 5.60 -0.08 -0.19
C TYR A 6 4.59 0.71 -0.99
N ARG A 7 3.35 0.26 -1.00
CA ARG A 7 2.29 0.84 -1.82
C ARG A 7 1.01 0.99 -1.01
N VAL A 8 0.26 2.04 -1.27
CA VAL A 8 -1.11 2.22 -0.73
C VAL A 8 -2.08 2.02 -1.88
N ASP A 9 -3.01 1.09 -1.75
CA ASP A 9 -4.07 0.87 -2.73
C ASP A 9 -5.32 0.35 -2.03
N GLY A 10 -6.41 1.13 -2.06
CA GLY A 10 -7.68 0.77 -1.46
C GLY A 10 -8.33 -0.47 -2.05
N ARG A 11 -7.90 -0.88 -3.24
CA ARG A 11 -8.36 -2.12 -3.89
C ARG A 11 -7.51 -3.33 -3.49
N MET A 12 -6.40 -3.10 -2.78
CA MET A 12 -5.43 -4.13 -2.39
C MET A 12 -4.76 -4.76 -3.63
N LEU A 13 -5.04 -6.04 -3.92
CA LEU A 13 -4.54 -6.71 -5.12
C LEU A 13 -5.66 -6.85 -6.15
N HIS A 14 -5.39 -6.44 -7.37
CA HIS A 14 -6.34 -6.44 -8.49
C HIS A 14 -5.57 -6.60 -9.80
N GLY A 15 -6.29 -6.62 -10.95
CA GLY A 15 -5.66 -6.87 -12.24
C GLY A 15 -4.47 -5.98 -12.58
N GLN A 16 -4.49 -4.71 -12.18
CA GLN A 16 -3.38 -3.79 -12.41
C GLN A 16 -2.16 -4.07 -11.54
N SER A 17 -2.34 -4.72 -10.40
CA SER A 17 -1.22 -5.12 -9.50
C SER A 17 -0.25 -6.05 -10.20
N THR A 18 -0.72 -6.86 -11.16
CA THR A 18 0.11 -7.80 -11.90
C THR A 18 1.21 -7.11 -12.70
N GLN A 19 1.02 -5.86 -13.11
CA GLN A 19 2.01 -5.10 -13.86
C GLN A 19 3.26 -4.85 -13.00
N TYR A 20 3.07 -4.44 -11.74
CA TYR A 20 4.18 -4.29 -10.79
C TYR A 20 4.78 -5.64 -10.41
N GLY A 21 3.93 -6.66 -10.29
CA GLY A 21 4.38 -8.02 -10.03
C GLY A 21 5.39 -8.50 -11.08
N ARG A 22 5.11 -8.23 -12.35
CA ARG A 22 6.04 -8.56 -13.43
C ARG A 22 7.29 -7.69 -13.40
N LEU A 23 7.12 -6.37 -13.20
CA LEU A 23 8.23 -5.42 -13.21
C LEU A 23 9.28 -5.76 -12.14
N PHE A 24 8.86 -6.14 -10.94
CA PHE A 24 9.73 -6.43 -9.81
C PHE A 24 9.91 -7.93 -9.56
N SER A 25 9.31 -8.79 -10.38
CA SER A 25 9.30 -10.25 -10.16
C SER A 25 8.80 -10.61 -8.77
N ILE A 26 7.70 -10.00 -8.36
CA ILE A 26 7.12 -10.22 -7.02
C ILE A 26 6.61 -11.65 -6.87
N ASP A 27 7.08 -12.33 -5.83
CA ASP A 27 6.64 -13.67 -5.48
C ASP A 27 5.94 -13.74 -4.11
N GLU A 28 5.84 -12.60 -3.42
CA GLU A 28 5.09 -12.48 -2.18
C GLU A 28 4.44 -11.10 -2.06
N TYR A 29 3.17 -11.07 -1.64
CA TYR A 29 2.47 -9.84 -1.27
C TYR A 29 2.09 -9.90 0.20
N ILE A 30 2.46 -8.87 0.96
CA ILE A 30 1.97 -8.66 2.31
C ILE A 30 0.94 -7.53 2.23
N VAL A 31 -0.33 -7.87 2.44
CA VAL A 31 -1.44 -6.90 2.43
C VAL A 31 -1.73 -6.51 3.87
N VAL A 32 -1.64 -5.23 4.16
CA VAL A 32 -1.69 -4.70 5.53
C VAL A 32 -3.01 -3.99 5.77
N ASN A 33 -3.88 -4.64 6.52
CA ASN A 33 -5.15 -4.08 7.00
C ASN A 33 -5.79 -5.06 7.95
N GLU A 34 -6.24 -4.60 9.11
CA GLU A 34 -6.83 -5.45 10.13
C GLU A 34 -8.07 -6.21 9.64
N ALA A 35 -9.02 -5.49 9.02
CA ALA A 35 -10.25 -6.11 8.53
C ALA A 35 -9.97 -7.10 7.39
N ALA A 36 -9.08 -6.73 6.47
CA ALA A 36 -8.71 -7.61 5.35
C ALA A 36 -8.02 -8.90 5.84
N SER A 37 -7.27 -8.84 6.94
CA SER A 37 -6.59 -10.01 7.50
C SER A 37 -7.56 -11.07 8.02
N LYS A 38 -8.82 -10.69 8.26
CA LYS A 38 -9.87 -11.57 8.79
C LYS A 38 -10.90 -11.96 7.72
N ASP A 39 -10.75 -11.47 6.50
CA ASP A 39 -11.71 -11.70 5.40
C ASP A 39 -11.17 -12.77 4.46
N GLU A 40 -11.52 -14.03 4.74
CA GLU A 40 -11.05 -15.18 3.97
C GLU A 40 -11.46 -15.13 2.50
N MET A 41 -12.67 -14.63 2.20
CA MET A 41 -13.13 -14.48 0.82
C MET A 41 -12.27 -13.48 0.05
N GLN A 42 -11.97 -12.34 0.67
CA GLN A 42 -11.12 -11.32 0.06
C GLN A 42 -9.71 -11.85 -0.19
N ILE A 43 -9.15 -12.60 0.77
CA ILE A 43 -7.84 -13.22 0.62
C ILE A 43 -7.84 -14.19 -0.56
N THR A 44 -8.84 -15.05 -0.66
CA THR A 44 -8.97 -16.00 -1.77
C THR A 44 -9.04 -15.27 -3.12
N LEU A 45 -9.81 -14.18 -3.20
CA LEU A 45 -9.90 -13.39 -4.43
C LEU A 45 -8.54 -12.78 -4.81
N MET A 46 -7.78 -12.30 -3.83
CA MET A 46 -6.43 -11.79 -4.08
C MET A 46 -5.47 -12.88 -4.58
N GLU A 47 -5.54 -14.06 -3.99
CA GLU A 47 -4.72 -15.21 -4.42
C GLU A 47 -5.02 -15.59 -5.88
N LEU A 48 -6.28 -15.48 -6.32
CA LEU A 48 -6.67 -15.73 -7.70
C LEU A 48 -6.10 -14.69 -8.68
N VAL A 49 -5.91 -13.46 -8.22
CA VAL A 49 -5.35 -12.38 -9.05
C VAL A 49 -3.85 -12.58 -9.28
N VAL A 50 -3.14 -13.11 -8.30
CA VAL A 50 -1.69 -13.30 -8.33
C VAL A 50 -1.31 -14.77 -8.07
N PRO A 51 -1.73 -15.70 -8.95
CA PRO A 51 -1.61 -17.14 -8.68
C PRO A 51 -0.17 -17.64 -8.57
N MET A 52 0.81 -16.87 -9.04
CA MET A 52 2.23 -17.22 -8.98
C MET A 52 2.94 -16.64 -7.75
N ALA A 53 2.22 -15.99 -6.87
CA ALA A 53 2.77 -15.38 -5.67
C ALA A 53 2.03 -15.83 -4.42
N THR A 54 2.68 -15.72 -3.28
CA THR A 54 2.05 -15.92 -1.98
C THR A 54 1.38 -14.64 -1.54
N VAL A 55 0.17 -14.75 -0.97
CA VAL A 55 -0.55 -13.59 -0.41
C VAL A 55 -0.71 -13.81 1.09
N ARG A 56 -0.23 -12.86 1.88
CA ARG A 56 -0.36 -12.85 3.33
C ARG A 56 -1.06 -11.56 3.74
N ALA A 57 -2.28 -11.67 4.23
CA ALA A 57 -3.03 -10.52 4.76
C ALA A 57 -2.83 -10.45 6.27
N MET A 58 -2.36 -9.31 6.76
CA MET A 58 -1.96 -9.12 8.16
C MET A 58 -2.45 -7.80 8.72
N SER A 59 -2.65 -7.74 10.03
CA SER A 59 -2.81 -6.47 10.73
C SER A 59 -1.52 -5.65 10.62
N PRO A 60 -1.57 -4.33 10.79
CA PRO A 60 -0.35 -3.51 10.83
C PRO A 60 0.67 -4.03 11.85
N LYS A 61 0.22 -4.43 13.03
CA LYS A 61 1.10 -4.97 14.08
C LYS A 61 1.83 -6.23 13.62
N ASP A 62 1.09 -7.19 13.07
CA ASP A 62 1.67 -8.46 12.63
C ASP A 62 2.58 -8.27 11.43
N ALA A 63 2.22 -7.38 10.51
CA ALA A 63 3.04 -7.07 9.35
C ALA A 63 4.38 -6.43 9.76
N VAL A 64 4.35 -5.47 10.67
CA VAL A 64 5.57 -4.81 11.17
C VAL A 64 6.48 -5.82 11.86
N GLU A 65 5.90 -6.70 12.67
CA GLU A 65 6.65 -7.75 13.36
C GLU A 65 7.30 -8.72 12.36
N ALA A 66 6.54 -9.19 11.37
CA ALA A 66 7.05 -10.07 10.33
C ALA A 66 8.21 -9.43 9.56
N ILE A 67 8.05 -8.17 9.16
CA ILE A 67 9.09 -7.44 8.41
C ILE A 67 10.34 -7.25 9.26
N LYS A 68 10.20 -6.85 10.51
CA LYS A 68 11.34 -6.67 11.42
C LYS A 68 12.09 -7.96 11.69
N ASN A 69 11.37 -9.08 11.72
CA ASN A 69 11.97 -10.41 11.95
C ASN A 69 12.48 -11.06 10.67
N ASN A 70 12.41 -10.38 9.52
CA ASN A 70 12.73 -10.95 8.21
C ASN A 70 11.94 -12.22 7.90
N ASP A 71 10.70 -12.28 8.35
CA ASP A 71 9.80 -13.40 8.12
C ASP A 71 9.13 -13.22 6.75
N PHE A 72 9.83 -13.62 5.70
CA PHE A 72 9.35 -13.58 4.33
C PHE A 72 9.23 -15.01 3.77
N GLU A 73 8.14 -15.26 3.05
CA GLU A 73 7.94 -16.52 2.34
C GLU A 73 8.50 -16.46 0.92
N GLY A 74 8.73 -15.25 0.40
CA GLY A 74 9.26 -15.03 -0.94
C GLY A 74 10.63 -14.36 -0.93
N ASN A 75 11.18 -14.21 -2.12
CA ASN A 75 12.45 -13.52 -2.35
C ASN A 75 12.27 -12.07 -2.77
N SER A 76 11.09 -11.74 -3.29
CA SER A 76 10.74 -10.42 -3.80
C SER A 76 9.35 -10.06 -3.31
N THR A 77 9.27 -9.17 -2.33
CA THR A 77 8.03 -8.87 -1.59
C THR A 77 7.55 -7.46 -1.89
N MET A 78 6.25 -7.31 -2.13
CA MET A 78 5.58 -6.03 -2.14
C MET A 78 4.68 -5.94 -0.91
N VAL A 79 4.75 -4.81 -0.22
CA VAL A 79 3.86 -4.51 0.91
C VAL A 79 2.79 -3.53 0.43
N VAL A 80 1.53 -3.91 0.57
CA VAL A 80 0.38 -3.10 0.14
C VAL A 80 -0.47 -2.76 1.35
N PHE A 81 -0.51 -1.47 1.68
CA PHE A 81 -1.44 -0.94 2.68
C PHE A 81 -2.79 -0.67 2.03
N LYS A 82 -3.86 -1.16 2.61
CA LYS A 82 -5.21 -0.88 2.08
C LYS A 82 -5.58 0.59 2.25
N GLU A 83 -5.27 1.16 3.41
CA GLU A 83 -5.56 2.54 3.74
C GLU A 83 -4.28 3.29 4.10
N ILE A 84 -4.29 4.61 3.93
CA ILE A 84 -3.14 5.43 4.34
C ILE A 84 -2.92 5.35 5.86
N GLU A 85 -3.99 5.17 6.62
CA GLU A 85 -3.93 4.99 8.07
C GLU A 85 -3.14 3.74 8.46
N ASP A 86 -3.21 2.67 7.66
CA ASP A 86 -2.42 1.45 7.89
C ASP A 86 -0.92 1.73 7.77
N ALA A 87 -0.53 2.57 6.82
CA ALA A 87 0.87 2.98 6.65
C ALA A 87 1.34 3.85 7.83
N VAL A 88 0.50 4.76 8.30
CA VAL A 88 0.81 5.60 9.48
C VAL A 88 0.96 4.73 10.72
N GLU A 89 0.06 3.78 10.92
CA GLU A 89 0.15 2.85 12.06
C GLU A 89 1.43 2.02 12.01
N ALA A 90 1.80 1.53 10.83
CA ALA A 90 3.06 0.79 10.65
C ALA A 90 4.27 1.66 11.00
N LEU A 91 4.28 2.94 10.59
CA LEU A 91 5.32 3.88 10.95
C LEU A 91 5.38 4.07 12.47
N GLU A 92 4.24 4.26 13.12
CA GLU A 92 4.16 4.45 14.58
C GLU A 92 4.62 3.21 15.34
N LEU A 93 4.43 2.02 14.78
CA LEU A 93 4.94 0.76 15.32
C LEU A 93 6.43 0.55 15.06
N GLY A 94 7.08 1.50 14.38
CA GLY A 94 8.52 1.52 14.18
C GLY A 94 9.01 0.92 12.88
N LEU A 95 8.13 0.69 11.89
CA LEU A 95 8.55 0.26 10.57
C LEU A 95 9.28 1.41 9.87
N LYS A 96 10.47 1.14 9.37
CA LYS A 96 11.25 2.12 8.60
C LYS A 96 11.00 1.92 7.12
N MET A 97 10.57 3.00 6.47
CA MET A 97 10.28 3.02 5.03
C MET A 97 10.93 4.26 4.42
N ASP A 98 11.54 4.12 3.26
CA ASP A 98 12.15 5.26 2.55
C ASP A 98 11.15 5.95 1.63
N ALA A 99 10.24 5.19 1.04
CA ALA A 99 9.26 5.69 0.09
C ALA A 99 7.97 4.86 0.13
N ILE A 100 6.86 5.52 -0.13
CA ILE A 100 5.55 4.89 -0.33
C ILE A 100 4.96 5.42 -1.62
N GLN A 101 4.53 4.53 -2.50
CA GLN A 101 3.81 4.90 -3.71
C GLN A 101 2.31 4.73 -3.49
N ILE A 102 1.56 5.79 -3.75
CA ILE A 102 0.09 5.72 -3.75
C ILE A 102 -0.36 5.22 -5.11
N GLY A 103 -1.06 4.11 -5.13
CA GLY A 103 -1.61 3.51 -6.34
C GLY A 103 -3.10 3.69 -6.50
N GLY A 104 -3.80 3.92 -5.40
CA GLY A 104 -5.23 4.18 -5.39
C GLY A 104 -5.74 4.51 -4.01
N MET A 105 -6.38 5.67 -3.90
CA MET A 105 -7.15 6.08 -2.74
C MET A 105 -8.50 6.55 -3.26
N PHE A 106 -9.58 5.92 -2.81
CA PHE A 106 -10.90 6.14 -3.38
C PHE A 106 -11.86 6.71 -2.34
N GLU A 107 -12.92 7.35 -2.84
CA GLU A 107 -13.99 7.81 -1.97
C GLU A 107 -14.65 6.62 -1.27
N GLN A 108 -14.95 6.79 0.00
CA GLN A 108 -15.71 5.84 0.79
C GLN A 108 -17.02 6.52 1.19
N LYS A 109 -18.11 5.75 1.20
CA LYS A 109 -19.43 6.28 1.50
C LYS A 109 -19.43 7.07 2.81
N GLY A 110 -19.79 8.34 2.72
CA GLY A 110 -19.88 9.24 3.87
C GLY A 110 -18.58 9.86 4.34
N ARG A 111 -17.45 9.58 3.70
CA ARG A 111 -16.15 10.14 4.10
C ARG A 111 -15.91 11.54 3.56
N GLY A 112 -16.44 11.85 2.37
CA GLY A 112 -16.33 13.20 1.79
C GLY A 112 -14.92 13.51 1.25
N ARG A 113 -14.23 12.54 0.70
CA ARG A 113 -12.93 12.75 0.04
C ARG A 113 -13.10 13.55 -1.25
N LYS A 114 -12.23 14.52 -1.47
CA LYS A 114 -12.15 15.30 -2.71
C LYS A 114 -11.33 14.53 -3.75
N GLN A 115 -11.75 14.61 -5.01
CA GLN A 115 -11.04 13.98 -6.12
C GLN A 115 -9.92 14.88 -6.66
N TYR A 116 -8.72 14.31 -6.77
CA TYR A 116 -7.53 14.96 -7.37
C TYR A 116 -7.07 14.26 -8.65
N ASP A 117 -7.43 13.00 -8.82
CA ASP A 117 -7.13 12.18 -9.99
C ASP A 117 -8.16 11.04 -10.04
N VAL A 118 -8.21 10.28 -11.14
CA VAL A 118 -9.12 9.14 -11.27
C VAL A 118 -8.98 8.16 -10.11
N ALA A 119 -7.75 7.95 -9.63
CA ALA A 119 -7.46 7.02 -8.54
C ALA A 119 -6.92 7.72 -7.29
N LEU A 120 -7.15 9.02 -7.14
CA LEU A 120 -6.67 9.76 -5.97
C LEU A 120 -7.76 10.67 -5.41
N PHE A 121 -8.31 10.25 -4.29
CA PHE A 121 -9.27 11.00 -3.49
C PHE A 121 -8.69 11.15 -2.09
N ALA A 122 -8.80 12.31 -1.49
CA ALA A 122 -8.27 12.57 -0.16
C ALA A 122 -9.10 13.61 0.59
N ASP A 123 -9.11 13.52 1.90
CA ASP A 123 -9.73 14.49 2.81
C ASP A 123 -8.65 15.12 3.71
N ASP A 124 -9.08 15.96 4.65
CA ASP A 124 -8.16 16.65 5.55
C ASP A 124 -7.41 15.68 6.46
N SER A 125 -8.04 14.58 6.88
CA SER A 125 -7.37 13.56 7.69
C SER A 125 -6.29 12.82 6.89
N ASP A 126 -6.52 12.60 5.60
CA ASP A 126 -5.49 12.04 4.72
C ASP A 126 -4.30 12.99 4.60
N CYS A 127 -4.54 14.29 4.50
CA CYS A 127 -3.48 15.29 4.45
C CYS A 127 -2.64 15.30 5.73
N VAL A 128 -3.25 15.10 6.89
CA VAL A 128 -2.53 14.94 8.16
C VAL A 128 -1.64 13.70 8.10
N ALA A 129 -2.17 12.59 7.56
CA ALA A 129 -1.41 11.35 7.38
C ALA A 129 -0.21 11.56 6.45
N PHE A 130 -0.41 12.23 5.31
CA PHE A 130 0.67 12.52 4.37
C PHE A 130 1.80 13.33 5.03
N ARG A 131 1.44 14.36 5.82
CA ARG A 131 2.44 15.16 6.54
C ARG A 131 3.23 14.32 7.54
N LYS A 132 2.56 13.45 8.29
CA LYS A 132 3.23 12.56 9.25
C LYS A 132 4.27 11.66 8.57
N LEU A 133 3.89 11.09 7.42
CA LEU A 133 4.78 10.22 6.67
C LEU A 133 5.97 10.99 6.11
N GLU A 134 5.75 12.16 5.50
CA GLU A 134 6.84 12.98 4.97
C GLU A 134 7.75 13.53 6.06
N ASP A 135 7.21 13.93 7.20
CA ASP A 135 7.99 14.41 8.34
C ASP A 135 8.91 13.33 8.91
N ALA A 136 8.54 12.06 8.71
CA ALA A 136 9.37 10.90 9.08
C ALA A 136 10.44 10.57 8.01
N GLY A 137 10.53 11.35 6.94
CA GLY A 137 11.52 11.15 5.88
C GLY A 137 11.06 10.21 4.77
N ILE A 138 9.76 9.90 4.69
CA ILE A 138 9.22 9.01 3.66
C ILE A 138 8.86 9.82 2.43
N ASP A 139 9.39 9.42 1.26
CA ASP A 139 9.03 10.03 -0.02
C ASP A 139 7.68 9.48 -0.49
N LEU A 140 6.71 10.37 -0.74
CA LEU A 140 5.38 10.01 -1.20
C LEU A 140 5.22 10.34 -2.68
N THR A 141 4.88 9.31 -3.46
CA THR A 141 4.61 9.45 -4.90
C THR A 141 3.25 8.88 -5.25
N PHE A 142 2.76 9.21 -6.44
CA PHE A 142 1.52 8.68 -6.99
C PHE A 142 1.78 8.09 -8.37
N GLN A 143 1.40 6.84 -8.56
CA GLN A 143 1.43 6.16 -9.86
C GLN A 143 0.46 4.99 -9.83
N VAL A 144 -0.50 4.97 -10.75
CA VAL A 144 -1.50 3.88 -10.80
C VAL A 144 -0.87 2.61 -11.35
N VAL A 145 -0.19 2.70 -12.48
CA VAL A 145 0.49 1.59 -13.17
C VAL A 145 1.84 2.06 -13.71
N PRO A 146 2.79 1.15 -13.98
CA PRO A 146 4.14 1.54 -14.41
C PRO A 146 4.21 2.40 -15.67
N ASP A 147 3.23 2.28 -16.57
CA ASP A 147 3.19 3.05 -17.81
C ASP A 147 2.83 4.52 -17.61
N TYR A 148 2.25 4.88 -16.47
CA TYR A 148 1.94 6.25 -16.13
C TYR A 148 3.14 6.93 -15.50
N LYS A 149 3.26 8.24 -15.70
CA LYS A 149 4.32 9.02 -15.08
C LYS A 149 4.12 9.04 -13.56
N GLU A 150 5.15 8.66 -12.83
CA GLU A 150 5.16 8.82 -11.38
C GLU A 150 5.27 10.30 -11.01
N LYS A 151 4.42 10.76 -10.11
CA LYS A 151 4.36 12.15 -9.68
C LYS A 151 4.60 12.24 -8.17
N LYS A 152 5.24 13.31 -7.71
CA LYS A 152 5.31 13.60 -6.28
C LYS A 152 3.92 13.94 -5.77
N LEU A 153 3.51 13.35 -4.65
CA LEU A 153 2.19 13.58 -4.09
C LEU A 153 1.99 15.06 -3.72
N SER A 154 3.03 15.71 -3.20
CA SER A 154 2.99 17.13 -2.84
C SER A 154 2.77 18.08 -4.03
N ASN A 155 3.01 17.60 -5.25
CA ASN A 155 2.68 18.37 -6.47
C ASN A 155 1.21 18.22 -6.88
N MET A 156 0.50 17.27 -6.31
CA MET A 156 -0.90 16.98 -6.65
C MET A 156 -1.87 17.46 -5.57
N ILE A 157 -1.48 17.35 -4.32
CA ILE A 157 -2.28 17.72 -3.15
C ILE A 157 -1.43 18.62 -2.26
N LYS A 158 -2.06 19.69 -1.79
CA LYS A 158 -1.46 20.60 -0.83
C LYS A 158 -1.76 20.12 0.59
N TYR A 159 -0.71 19.76 1.34
CA TYR A 159 -0.89 19.28 2.71
C TYR A 159 0.21 19.75 3.65
#